data_dec344a690efbb885560e9f32ad3e40d
#
_entry.id   dec344a690efbb885560e9f32ad3e40d
#
_cell.length_a   1.000
_cell.length_b   1.000
_cell.length_c   1.000
_cell.angle_alpha   90.00
_cell.angle_beta   90.00
_cell.angle_gamma   90.00
#
_symmetry.space_group_name_H-M   'P 1'
#
loop_
_entity.id
_entity.type
_entity.pdbx_description
1 polymer ?
#
loop_
_entity_poly.entity_id
_entity_poly.type
_entity_poly.pdbx_seq_one_letter_code
_entity_poly.pdbx_strand_id
1 'polypeptide(L)'
;KVAECLEELNPPPGDDLYTVINSLRFITTLEGIEKALLSMQPSAFTALAVMKESSTLYFRNAIYTRLDSRGRSCQKDEQGYHFWIAPIFGISEENNHGKEPGYHSFTPGIALGMDGFLLSDLQVGGSLGYTHSYIDWNRKRGNASIDALYGSLFTRYGNQVGYLEGAFVGGYDYYSTTRDIRIGGLIPIRREAEGHHHGFEMSLHLKGGCNL
;
A
#
# COMPACT_ATOMS: atom_id res chain seq x y z
N LYS A 1 -2.26 25.25 9.66
CA LYS A 1 -1.31 24.99 8.54
C LYS A 1 -1.92 25.28 7.18
N VAL A 2 -3.04 24.62 6.74
CA VAL A 2 -3.63 24.90 5.40
C VAL A 2 -4.09 26.35 5.29
N ALA A 3 -4.76 26.89 6.33
CA ALA A 3 -5.20 28.29 6.36
C ALA A 3 -4.00 29.27 6.28
N GLU A 4 -2.94 29.01 7.03
CA GLU A 4 -1.71 29.82 7.02
C GLU A 4 -1.06 29.82 5.63
N CYS A 5 -0.94 28.66 4.98
CA CYS A 5 -0.43 28.56 3.62
C CYS A 5 -1.32 29.33 2.61
N LEU A 6 -2.64 29.31 2.79
CA LEU A 6 -3.56 30.01 1.89
C LEU A 6 -3.52 31.55 2.08
N GLU A 7 -3.24 32.04 3.30
CA GLU A 7 -3.06 33.47 3.58
C GLU A 7 -1.79 34.05 2.94
N GLU A 8 -0.73 33.23 2.86
CA GLU A 8 0.53 33.66 2.21
C GLU A 8 0.44 33.68 0.68
N LEU A 9 -0.52 32.93 0.11
CA LEU A 9 -0.75 32.88 -1.32
C LEU A 9 -1.62 34.07 -1.77
N ASN A 10 -1.06 34.91 -2.66
CA ASN A 10 -1.78 36.02 -3.28
C ASN A 10 -1.87 35.82 -4.81
N PRO A 11 -2.67 34.83 -5.27
CA PRO A 11 -2.78 34.52 -6.68
C PRO A 11 -3.46 35.66 -7.44
N PRO A 12 -3.08 35.91 -8.73
CA PRO A 12 -3.69 36.93 -9.54
C PRO A 12 -5.17 36.63 -9.81
N PRO A 13 -6.01 37.66 -9.99
CA PRO A 13 -7.40 37.50 -10.41
C PRO A 13 -7.48 36.72 -11.73
N GLY A 14 -8.33 35.69 -11.77
CA GLY A 14 -8.49 34.78 -12.93
C GLY A 14 -7.76 33.45 -12.77
N ASP A 15 -6.88 33.30 -11.79
CA ASP A 15 -6.30 32.02 -11.41
C ASP A 15 -7.36 31.13 -10.72
N ASP A 16 -7.27 29.83 -10.94
CA ASP A 16 -8.18 28.86 -10.28
C ASP A 16 -8.01 28.89 -8.75
N LEU A 17 -6.79 29.07 -8.26
CA LEU A 17 -6.51 29.22 -6.83
C LEU A 17 -7.12 30.48 -6.26
N TYR A 18 -7.14 31.60 -7.01
CA TYR A 18 -7.86 32.83 -6.62
C TYR A 18 -9.35 32.53 -6.40
N THR A 19 -9.94 31.78 -7.31
CA THR A 19 -11.36 31.38 -7.23
C THR A 19 -11.63 30.55 -5.98
N VAL A 20 -10.74 29.61 -5.66
CA VAL A 20 -10.81 28.76 -4.45
C VAL A 20 -10.73 29.60 -3.19
N ILE A 21 -9.70 30.46 -3.07
CA ILE A 21 -9.51 31.34 -1.89
C ILE A 21 -10.70 32.29 -1.71
N ASN A 22 -11.17 32.88 -2.81
CA ASN A 22 -12.29 33.78 -2.76
C ASN A 22 -13.59 33.08 -2.32
N SER A 23 -13.80 31.83 -2.75
CA SER A 23 -14.96 31.04 -2.33
C SER A 23 -14.96 30.72 -0.83
N LEU A 24 -13.79 30.52 -0.23
CA LEU A 24 -13.67 30.33 1.22
C LEU A 24 -14.16 31.55 2.01
N ARG A 25 -13.95 32.77 1.48
CA ARG A 25 -14.42 34.03 2.12
C ARG A 25 -15.94 34.15 2.17
N PHE A 26 -16.67 33.48 1.30
CA PHE A 26 -18.13 33.47 1.28
C PHE A 26 -18.78 32.37 2.15
N ILE A 27 -17.97 31.59 2.86
CA ILE A 27 -18.49 30.62 3.81
C ILE A 27 -18.79 31.33 5.13
N THR A 28 -20.05 31.39 5.50
CA THR A 28 -20.52 32.14 6.68
C THR A 28 -20.50 31.33 7.99
N THR A 29 -20.29 30.01 7.92
CA THR A 29 -20.29 29.13 9.09
C THR A 29 -18.91 28.56 9.37
N LEU A 30 -18.52 28.51 10.65
CA LEU A 30 -17.26 27.91 11.08
C LEU A 30 -17.14 26.44 10.64
N GLU A 31 -18.24 25.69 10.75
CA GLU A 31 -18.30 24.29 10.30
C GLU A 31 -18.06 24.14 8.78
N GLY A 32 -18.59 25.07 7.99
CA GLY A 32 -18.38 25.10 6.55
C GLY A 32 -16.91 25.35 6.18
N ILE A 33 -16.26 26.32 6.83
CA ILE A 33 -14.84 26.61 6.66
C ILE A 33 -14.00 25.38 7.06
N GLU A 34 -14.30 24.77 8.19
CA GLU A 34 -13.60 23.59 8.66
C GLU A 34 -13.72 22.42 7.67
N LYS A 35 -14.92 22.14 7.16
CA LYS A 35 -15.13 21.09 6.14
C LYS A 35 -14.35 21.37 4.84
N ALA A 36 -14.32 22.62 4.41
CA ALA A 36 -13.56 23.02 3.23
C ALA A 36 -12.05 22.80 3.43
N LEU A 37 -11.49 23.30 4.54
CA LEU A 37 -10.06 23.14 4.86
C LEU A 37 -9.68 21.66 5.05
N LEU A 38 -10.53 20.85 5.67
CA LEU A 38 -10.32 19.41 5.79
C LEU A 38 -10.34 18.69 4.42
N SER A 39 -11.13 19.17 3.46
CA SER A 39 -11.12 18.61 2.11
C SER A 39 -9.81 18.87 1.35
N MET A 40 -9.09 19.93 1.72
CA MET A 40 -7.80 20.30 1.16
C MET A 40 -6.62 19.62 1.87
N GLN A 41 -6.85 19.06 3.07
CA GLN A 41 -5.77 18.45 3.86
C GLN A 41 -5.36 17.10 3.30
N PRO A 42 -4.04 16.82 3.14
CA PRO A 42 -3.55 15.56 2.59
C PRO A 42 -3.55 14.38 3.59
N SER A 43 -4.19 14.50 4.75
CA SER A 43 -4.20 13.48 5.81
C SER A 43 -4.71 12.11 5.37
N ALA A 44 -5.58 12.06 4.36
CA ALA A 44 -6.07 10.81 3.80
C ALA A 44 -4.93 9.95 3.20
N PHE A 45 -3.82 10.56 2.78
CA PHE A 45 -2.70 9.83 2.16
C PHE A 45 -1.87 9.00 3.14
N THR A 46 -2.05 9.14 4.45
CA THR A 46 -1.43 8.23 5.44
C THR A 46 -1.85 6.78 5.24
N ALA A 47 -3.08 6.54 4.76
CA ALA A 47 -3.58 5.22 4.43
C ALA A 47 -2.76 4.53 3.31
N LEU A 48 -2.16 5.31 2.38
CA LEU A 48 -1.33 4.75 1.30
C LEU A 48 -0.10 4.03 1.83
N ALA A 49 0.55 4.57 2.86
CA ALA A 49 1.72 3.93 3.48
C ALA A 49 1.33 2.60 4.15
N VAL A 50 0.21 2.58 4.86
CA VAL A 50 -0.32 1.36 5.51
C VAL A 50 -0.69 0.31 4.46
N MET A 51 -1.34 0.71 3.38
CA MET A 51 -1.73 -0.19 2.31
C MET A 51 -0.52 -0.76 1.56
N LYS A 52 0.49 0.07 1.35
CA LYS A 52 1.73 -0.38 0.74
C LYS A 52 2.43 -1.42 1.61
N GLU A 53 2.57 -1.16 2.90
CA GLU A 53 3.15 -2.13 3.84
C GLU A 53 2.35 -3.45 3.85
N SER A 54 1.02 -3.36 3.85
CA SER A 54 0.14 -4.53 3.79
C SER A 54 0.34 -5.34 2.51
N SER A 55 0.45 -4.68 1.35
CA SER A 55 0.69 -5.32 0.06
C SER A 55 2.01 -6.11 0.04
N THR A 56 3.09 -5.50 0.55
CA THR A 56 4.40 -6.15 0.73
C THR A 56 4.31 -7.33 1.68
N LEU A 57 3.56 -7.19 2.77
CA LEU A 57 3.33 -8.27 3.72
C LEU A 57 2.59 -9.45 3.07
N TYR A 58 1.59 -9.20 2.23
CA TYR A 58 0.87 -10.27 1.52
C TYR A 58 1.79 -11.02 0.56
N PHE A 59 2.61 -10.32 -0.23
CA PHE A 59 3.60 -10.94 -1.10
C PHE A 59 4.61 -11.79 -0.31
N ARG A 60 5.16 -11.26 0.76
CA ARG A 60 6.07 -11.97 1.66
C ARG A 60 5.43 -13.21 2.28
N ASN A 61 4.16 -13.13 2.68
CA ASN A 61 3.45 -14.28 3.25
C ASN A 61 3.29 -15.41 2.24
N ALA A 62 3.10 -15.11 0.95
CA ALA A 62 3.09 -16.13 -0.09
C ALA A 62 4.43 -16.88 -0.15
N ILE A 63 5.57 -16.19 -0.04
CA ILE A 63 6.91 -16.80 0.02
C ILE A 63 7.04 -17.71 1.25
N TYR A 64 6.72 -17.20 2.44
CA TYR A 64 6.84 -17.99 3.67
C TYR A 64 5.88 -19.20 3.70
N THR A 65 4.68 -19.05 3.18
CA THR A 65 3.75 -20.18 3.03
C THR A 65 4.36 -21.25 2.13
N ARG A 66 5.05 -20.86 1.07
CA ARG A 66 5.77 -21.80 0.21
C ARG A 66 6.91 -22.50 0.94
N LEU A 67 7.75 -21.76 1.66
CA LEU A 67 8.87 -22.31 2.46
C LEU A 67 8.37 -23.29 3.53
N ASP A 68 7.33 -22.91 4.26
CA ASP A 68 6.71 -23.76 5.30
C ASP A 68 6.11 -25.04 4.72
N SER A 69 5.46 -24.98 3.56
CA SER A 69 4.85 -26.14 2.90
C SER A 69 5.89 -27.18 2.47
N ARG A 70 7.04 -26.71 1.96
CA ARG A 70 8.15 -27.59 1.55
C ARG A 70 8.95 -28.11 2.74
N GLY A 71 9.13 -27.29 3.77
CA GLY A 71 9.86 -27.68 4.98
C GLY A 71 9.20 -28.81 5.79
N ARG A 72 7.88 -28.96 5.67
CA ARG A 72 7.12 -30.05 6.33
C ARG A 72 7.00 -31.31 5.48
N SER A 73 7.28 -31.23 4.19
CA SER A 73 7.23 -32.40 3.32
C SER A 73 8.40 -33.31 3.64
N CYS A 74 8.14 -34.54 4.04
CA CYS A 74 9.15 -35.59 4.21
C CYS A 74 9.76 -36.06 2.88
N GLN A 75 9.34 -35.55 1.73
CA GLN A 75 9.87 -35.83 0.42
C GLN A 75 11.13 -34.99 0.14
N LYS A 76 12.22 -35.34 0.85
CA LYS A 76 13.56 -34.78 0.60
C LYS A 76 14.20 -35.28 -0.70
N ASP A 77 13.59 -36.24 -1.40
CA ASP A 77 14.21 -36.95 -2.52
C ASP A 77 13.94 -36.34 -3.90
N GLU A 78 13.13 -35.31 -4.00
CA GLU A 78 12.94 -34.61 -5.29
C GLU A 78 14.06 -33.59 -5.50
N GLN A 79 15.18 -34.05 -6.02
CA GLN A 79 16.20 -33.19 -6.62
C GLN A 79 15.60 -32.52 -7.86
N GLY A 80 15.46 -31.19 -7.82
CA GLY A 80 14.94 -30.42 -8.94
C GLY A 80 14.40 -29.06 -8.52
N TYR A 81 14.11 -28.27 -9.54
CA TYR A 81 13.45 -26.99 -9.36
C TYR A 81 11.94 -27.17 -9.47
N HIS A 82 11.22 -26.50 -8.59
CA HIS A 82 9.76 -26.54 -8.53
C HIS A 82 9.20 -25.16 -8.77
N PHE A 83 8.38 -25.03 -9.79
CA PHE A 83 7.61 -23.82 -10.03
C PHE A 83 6.35 -23.80 -9.18
N TRP A 84 5.97 -22.63 -8.74
CA TRP A 84 4.76 -22.42 -7.97
C TRP A 84 4.07 -21.11 -8.34
N ILE A 85 2.79 -21.07 -8.07
CA ILE A 85 1.92 -19.92 -8.23
C ILE A 85 1.10 -19.76 -6.96
N ALA A 86 0.93 -18.55 -6.47
CA ALA A 86 0.12 -18.26 -5.30
C ALA A 86 -0.73 -17.00 -5.56
N PRO A 87 -2.05 -17.08 -5.36
CA PRO A 87 -2.89 -15.89 -5.36
C PRO A 87 -2.56 -15.04 -4.13
N ILE A 88 -2.62 -13.73 -4.30
CA ILE A 88 -2.52 -12.74 -3.23
C ILE A 88 -3.87 -12.08 -3.10
N PHE A 89 -4.34 -11.94 -1.87
CA PHE A 89 -5.62 -11.33 -1.61
C PHE A 89 -5.60 -10.62 -0.26
N GLY A 90 -6.06 -9.37 -0.22
CA GLY A 90 -6.19 -8.60 1.00
C GLY A 90 -7.43 -7.71 0.98
N ILE A 91 -8.07 -7.59 2.12
CA ILE A 91 -9.13 -6.62 2.39
C ILE A 91 -8.76 -5.91 3.69
N SER A 92 -8.89 -4.60 3.70
CA SER A 92 -8.73 -3.82 4.91
C SER A 92 -9.83 -2.76 4.97
N GLU A 93 -10.31 -2.53 6.17
CA GLU A 93 -11.34 -1.55 6.46
C GLU A 93 -10.95 -0.79 7.70
N GLU A 94 -11.01 0.53 7.63
CA GLU A 94 -10.80 1.41 8.77
C GLU A 94 -11.98 2.36 8.95
N ASN A 95 -12.46 2.44 10.18
CA ASN A 95 -13.54 3.35 10.52
C ASN A 95 -13.04 4.78 10.62
N ASN A 96 -13.96 5.74 10.47
CA ASN A 96 -13.62 7.15 10.67
C ASN A 96 -13.19 7.42 12.12
N HIS A 97 -12.05 8.08 12.31
CA HIS A 97 -11.56 8.54 13.59
C HIS A 97 -11.67 10.07 13.67
N GLY A 98 -12.73 10.56 14.32
CA GLY A 98 -12.99 11.99 14.44
C GLY A 98 -13.13 12.68 13.09
N LYS A 99 -12.14 13.49 12.70
CA LYS A 99 -12.09 14.23 11.45
C LYS A 99 -11.39 13.47 10.31
N GLU A 100 -10.63 12.43 10.64
CA GLU A 100 -9.93 11.60 9.67
C GLU A 100 -10.91 10.62 9.03
N PRO A 101 -10.96 10.56 7.69
CA PRO A 101 -11.80 9.61 6.99
C PRO A 101 -11.20 8.21 7.12
N GLY A 102 -12.04 7.23 7.44
CA GLY A 102 -11.70 5.83 7.26
C GLY A 102 -11.64 5.47 5.78
N TYR A 103 -11.31 4.23 5.49
CA TYR A 103 -11.21 3.74 4.12
C TYR A 103 -11.61 2.26 4.02
N HIS A 104 -11.98 1.86 2.82
CA HIS A 104 -12.05 0.47 2.39
C HIS A 104 -10.98 0.20 1.37
N SER A 105 -10.33 -0.93 1.46
CA SER A 105 -9.33 -1.32 0.48
C SER A 105 -9.44 -2.78 0.09
N PHE A 106 -9.05 -3.05 -1.15
CA PHE A 106 -9.03 -4.35 -1.76
C PHE A 106 -7.74 -4.53 -2.55
N THR A 107 -7.01 -5.61 -2.27
CA THR A 107 -5.69 -5.87 -2.85
C THR A 107 -5.65 -7.27 -3.46
N PRO A 108 -6.08 -7.46 -4.71
CA PRO A 108 -5.81 -8.67 -5.47
C PRO A 108 -4.38 -8.67 -5.99
N GLY A 109 -3.83 -9.88 -6.19
CA GLY A 109 -2.52 -10.05 -6.75
C GLY A 109 -2.15 -11.49 -7.01
N ILE A 110 -0.93 -11.69 -7.49
CA ILE A 110 -0.38 -12.99 -7.82
C ILE A 110 1.11 -13.02 -7.53
N ALA A 111 1.60 -14.13 -7.04
CA ALA A 111 3.03 -14.43 -6.94
C ALA A 111 3.36 -15.68 -7.74
N LEU A 112 4.48 -15.64 -8.47
CA LEU A 112 5.06 -16.73 -9.22
C LEU A 112 6.47 -16.94 -8.71
N GLY A 113 6.89 -18.18 -8.54
CA GLY A 113 8.26 -18.42 -8.10
C GLY A 113 8.79 -19.78 -8.49
N MET A 114 10.07 -19.94 -8.23
CA MET A 114 10.79 -21.19 -8.40
C MET A 114 11.70 -21.40 -7.21
N ASP A 115 11.73 -22.60 -6.70
CA ASP A 115 12.62 -23.00 -5.60
C ASP A 115 13.18 -24.41 -5.83
N GLY A 116 14.30 -24.69 -5.22
CA GLY A 116 14.93 -26.01 -5.24
C GLY A 116 15.89 -26.20 -4.08
N PHE A 117 16.29 -27.43 -3.84
CA PHE A 117 17.30 -27.76 -2.85
C PHE A 117 18.70 -27.68 -3.48
N LEU A 118 19.53 -26.78 -2.96
CA LEU A 118 20.94 -26.68 -3.32
C LEU A 118 21.77 -27.73 -2.56
N LEU A 119 21.40 -27.99 -1.31
CA LEU A 119 21.93 -29.04 -0.43
C LEU A 119 20.72 -29.72 0.24
N SER A 120 20.95 -30.88 0.88
CA SER A 120 19.88 -31.62 1.57
C SER A 120 19.07 -30.78 2.56
N ASP A 121 19.71 -29.78 3.17
CA ASP A 121 19.15 -28.95 4.22
C ASP A 121 19.00 -27.48 3.80
N LEU A 122 19.44 -27.11 2.58
CA LEU A 122 19.42 -25.75 2.07
C LEU A 122 18.52 -25.63 0.84
N GLN A 123 17.37 -25.01 1.01
CA GLN A 123 16.46 -24.60 -0.06
C GLN A 123 16.76 -23.15 -0.47
N VAL A 124 16.77 -22.87 -1.75
CA VAL A 124 16.91 -21.53 -2.31
C VAL A 124 15.85 -21.29 -3.38
N GLY A 125 15.44 -20.07 -3.55
CA GLY A 125 14.45 -19.73 -4.56
C GLY A 125 14.37 -18.25 -4.85
N GLY A 126 13.58 -17.94 -5.87
CA GLY A 126 13.23 -16.58 -6.24
C GLY A 126 11.77 -16.49 -6.65
N SER A 127 11.21 -15.31 -6.56
CA SER A 127 9.84 -15.06 -7.01
C SER A 127 9.65 -13.66 -7.55
N LEU A 128 8.62 -13.53 -8.37
CA LEU A 128 8.06 -12.28 -8.85
C LEU A 128 6.61 -12.20 -8.39
N GLY A 129 6.13 -11.00 -8.14
CA GLY A 129 4.75 -10.77 -7.74
C GLY A 129 4.23 -9.45 -8.27
N TYR A 130 2.91 -9.40 -8.42
CA TYR A 130 2.19 -8.19 -8.76
C TYR A 130 0.97 -8.08 -7.87
N THR A 131 0.72 -6.89 -7.36
CA THR A 131 -0.51 -6.55 -6.64
C THR A 131 -1.09 -5.24 -7.16
N HIS A 132 -2.41 -5.18 -7.19
CA HIS A 132 -3.16 -3.96 -7.45
C HIS A 132 -4.00 -3.65 -6.22
N SER A 133 -3.67 -2.60 -5.49
CA SER A 133 -4.43 -2.18 -4.32
C SER A 133 -5.35 -1.02 -4.69
N TYR A 134 -6.63 -1.16 -4.44
CA TYR A 134 -7.62 -0.10 -4.58
C TYR A 134 -8.07 0.38 -3.21
N ILE A 135 -8.14 1.68 -3.03
CA ILE A 135 -8.52 2.36 -1.78
C ILE A 135 -9.62 3.36 -2.08
N ASP A 136 -10.71 3.29 -1.33
CA ASP A 136 -11.78 4.27 -1.37
C ASP A 136 -11.96 4.90 0.02
N TRP A 137 -11.80 6.22 0.09
CA TRP A 137 -11.96 6.93 1.36
C TRP A 137 -13.41 7.27 1.64
N ASN A 138 -13.82 6.99 2.86
CA ASN A 138 -15.13 7.34 3.35
C ASN A 138 -15.43 8.84 3.15
N ARG A 139 -16.73 9.18 3.18
CA ARG A 139 -17.21 10.57 3.02
C ARG A 139 -16.89 11.18 1.65
N LYS A 140 -16.71 10.36 0.61
CA LYS A 140 -16.42 10.80 -0.78
C LYS A 140 -15.21 11.75 -0.84
N ARG A 141 -14.14 11.37 -0.17
CA ARG A 141 -12.88 12.14 -0.13
C ARG A 141 -11.97 11.85 -1.31
N GLY A 142 -12.31 10.87 -2.14
CA GLY A 142 -11.54 10.42 -3.29
C GLY A 142 -11.18 8.95 -3.19
N ASN A 143 -10.31 8.53 -4.07
CA ASN A 143 -9.80 7.16 -4.16
C ASN A 143 -8.33 7.14 -4.53
N ALA A 144 -7.71 5.99 -4.38
CA ALA A 144 -6.36 5.76 -4.87
C ALA A 144 -6.20 4.33 -5.35
N SER A 145 -5.21 4.14 -6.21
CA SER A 145 -4.70 2.81 -6.55
C SER A 145 -3.18 2.76 -6.41
N ILE A 146 -2.69 1.57 -6.06
CA ILE A 146 -1.27 1.26 -5.98
C ILE A 146 -1.03 0.01 -6.80
N ASP A 147 -0.28 0.15 -7.87
CA ASP A 147 0.24 -0.98 -8.65
C ASP A 147 1.66 -1.28 -8.18
N ALA A 148 1.89 -2.48 -7.68
CA ALA A 148 3.18 -2.88 -7.14
C ALA A 148 3.72 -4.12 -7.82
N LEU A 149 4.97 -4.04 -8.30
CA LEU A 149 5.74 -5.14 -8.85
C LEU A 149 6.83 -5.54 -7.87
N TYR A 150 6.89 -6.80 -7.51
CA TYR A 150 7.85 -7.34 -6.55
C TYR A 150 8.80 -8.32 -7.18
N GLY A 151 10.04 -8.32 -6.69
CA GLY A 151 11.02 -9.39 -6.89
C GLY A 151 11.58 -9.85 -5.56
N SER A 152 11.85 -11.14 -5.42
CA SER A 152 12.48 -11.66 -4.21
C SER A 152 13.49 -12.76 -4.48
N LEU A 153 14.45 -12.86 -3.54
CA LEU A 153 15.31 -14.02 -3.35
C LEU A 153 15.09 -14.53 -1.92
N PHE A 154 14.95 -15.82 -1.77
CA PHE A 154 14.70 -16.42 -0.47
C PHE A 154 15.46 -17.72 -0.26
N THR A 155 15.70 -18.04 0.99
CA THR A 155 16.41 -19.26 1.39
C THR A 155 15.84 -19.80 2.69
N ARG A 156 15.94 -21.12 2.85
CA ARG A 156 15.66 -21.82 4.10
C ARG A 156 16.77 -22.84 4.35
N TYR A 157 17.39 -22.73 5.49
CA TYR A 157 18.23 -23.78 6.05
C TYR A 157 17.46 -24.47 7.17
N GLY A 158 17.33 -25.79 7.13
CA GLY A 158 16.55 -26.51 8.12
C GLY A 158 17.05 -27.93 8.35
N ASN A 159 17.15 -28.32 9.62
CA ASN A 159 17.52 -29.66 10.04
C ASN A 159 16.49 -30.23 11.06
N GLN A 160 16.81 -31.34 11.71
CA GLN A 160 15.92 -31.97 12.71
C GLN A 160 15.70 -31.10 13.96
N VAL A 161 16.63 -30.19 14.27
CA VAL A 161 16.59 -29.37 15.49
C VAL A 161 15.85 -28.06 15.26
N GLY A 162 15.96 -27.47 14.06
CA GLY A 162 15.33 -26.19 13.79
C GLY A 162 15.53 -25.71 12.35
N TYR A 163 15.09 -24.49 12.12
CA TYR A 163 15.21 -23.86 10.82
C TYR A 163 15.49 -22.36 10.90
N LEU A 164 16.12 -21.83 9.86
CA LEU A 164 16.32 -20.42 9.62
C LEU A 164 15.88 -20.10 8.19
N GLU A 165 15.05 -19.10 8.04
CA GLU A 165 14.53 -18.60 6.76
C GLU A 165 14.96 -17.16 6.56
N GLY A 166 15.33 -16.81 5.35
CA GLY A 166 15.63 -15.45 4.94
C GLY A 166 14.97 -15.12 3.63
N ALA A 167 14.44 -13.91 3.51
CA ALA A 167 13.91 -13.38 2.26
C ALA A 167 14.34 -11.94 2.08
N PHE A 168 14.93 -11.63 0.92
CA PHE A 168 15.15 -10.28 0.43
C PHE A 168 14.05 -9.97 -0.59
N VAL A 169 13.33 -8.87 -0.38
CA VAL A 169 12.24 -8.42 -1.24
C VAL A 169 12.55 -7.01 -1.71
N GLY A 170 12.48 -6.80 -3.02
CA GLY A 170 12.49 -5.49 -3.66
C GLY A 170 11.16 -5.22 -4.35
N GLY A 171 10.69 -4.00 -4.33
CA GLY A 171 9.44 -3.58 -4.97
C GLY A 171 9.56 -2.25 -5.69
N TYR A 172 8.77 -2.12 -6.75
CA TYR A 172 8.53 -0.88 -7.47
C TYR A 172 7.03 -0.61 -7.49
N ASP A 173 6.65 0.62 -7.11
CA ASP A 173 5.28 1.03 -6.93
C ASP A 173 4.92 2.21 -7.80
N TYR A 174 3.73 2.15 -8.36
CA TYR A 174 3.08 3.25 -9.03
C TYR A 174 1.79 3.62 -8.28
N TYR A 175 1.72 4.88 -7.85
CA TYR A 175 0.58 5.41 -7.13
C TYR A 175 -0.22 6.33 -8.04
N SER A 176 -1.53 6.14 -8.07
CA SER A 176 -2.50 7.05 -8.67
C SER A 176 -3.50 7.45 -7.59
N THR A 177 -3.67 8.74 -7.38
CA THR A 177 -4.54 9.27 -6.33
C THR A 177 -5.47 10.31 -6.90
N THR A 178 -6.72 10.25 -6.51
CA THR A 178 -7.74 11.22 -6.86
C THR A 178 -8.37 11.76 -5.58
N ARG A 179 -8.44 13.07 -5.45
CA ARG A 179 -8.99 13.74 -4.28
C ARG A 179 -10.12 14.69 -4.66
N ASP A 180 -11.26 14.52 -4.06
CA ASP A 180 -12.41 15.42 -4.16
C ASP A 180 -12.26 16.62 -3.20
N ILE A 181 -12.10 17.80 -3.72
CA ILE A 181 -12.09 19.07 -2.96
C ILE A 181 -13.47 19.70 -3.10
N ARG A 182 -14.14 19.93 -1.97
CA ARG A 182 -15.49 20.50 -1.93
C ARG A 182 -15.53 21.70 -1.02
N ILE A 183 -15.81 22.84 -1.60
CA ILE A 183 -15.98 24.09 -0.90
C ILE A 183 -17.46 24.46 -0.98
N GLY A 184 -18.15 24.43 0.17
CA GLY A 184 -19.53 24.89 0.30
C GLY A 184 -19.58 26.41 0.39
N GLY A 185 -20.76 27.00 0.22
CA GLY A 185 -21.00 28.45 0.35
C GLY A 185 -22.02 28.92 -0.67
N LEU A 186 -22.11 30.25 -0.84
CA LEU A 186 -22.99 30.86 -1.84
C LEU A 186 -22.63 30.43 -3.28
N ILE A 187 -21.36 30.19 -3.52
CA ILE A 187 -20.83 29.69 -4.79
C ILE A 187 -20.09 28.37 -4.48
N PRO A 188 -20.78 27.21 -4.56
CA PRO A 188 -20.16 25.94 -4.29
C PRO A 188 -19.14 25.58 -5.38
N ILE A 189 -17.93 25.23 -4.97
CA ILE A 189 -16.87 24.76 -5.86
C ILE A 189 -16.62 23.27 -5.58
N ARG A 190 -16.52 22.53 -6.66
CA ARG A 190 -16.03 21.14 -6.64
C ARG A 190 -14.83 21.06 -7.59
N ARG A 191 -13.72 20.55 -7.06
CA ARG A 191 -12.50 20.28 -7.82
C ARG A 191 -12.04 18.87 -7.55
N GLU A 192 -11.41 18.30 -8.53
CA GLU A 192 -10.76 17.01 -8.44
C GLU A 192 -9.25 17.25 -8.63
N ALA A 193 -8.47 16.77 -7.66
CA ALA A 193 -7.02 16.85 -7.72
C ALA A 193 -6.47 15.44 -7.94
N GLU A 194 -5.76 15.27 -9.05
CA GLU A 194 -5.08 14.02 -9.39
C GLU A 194 -3.59 14.13 -9.06
N GLY A 195 -3.02 13.00 -8.62
CA GLY A 195 -1.60 12.90 -8.32
C GLY A 195 -1.06 11.54 -8.69
N HIS A 196 0.14 11.54 -9.28
CA HIS A 196 0.87 10.31 -9.62
C HIS A 196 2.27 10.38 -9.06
N HIS A 197 2.73 9.29 -8.47
CA HIS A 197 4.12 9.18 -8.02
C HIS A 197 4.58 7.73 -8.04
N HIS A 198 5.89 7.54 -7.92
CA HIS A 198 6.55 6.24 -7.92
C HIS A 198 7.27 6.04 -6.60
N GLY A 199 7.40 4.79 -6.20
CA GLY A 199 8.13 4.38 -5.02
C GLY A 199 9.01 3.17 -5.28
N PHE A 200 10.07 3.05 -4.48
CA PHE A 200 10.90 1.86 -4.40
C PHE A 200 10.96 1.39 -2.96
N GLU A 201 10.98 0.10 -2.77
CA GLU A 201 11.22 -0.48 -1.46
C GLU A 201 12.24 -1.60 -1.54
N MET A 202 12.92 -1.81 -0.43
CA MET A 202 13.77 -2.98 -0.19
C MET A 202 13.59 -3.41 1.25
N SER A 203 13.44 -4.71 1.46
CA SER A 203 13.29 -5.26 2.80
C SER A 203 14.03 -6.59 2.93
N LEU A 204 14.62 -6.81 4.11
CA LEU A 204 15.23 -8.07 4.50
C LEU A 204 14.44 -8.65 5.67
N HIS A 205 14.00 -9.88 5.52
CA HIS A 205 13.22 -10.59 6.52
C HIS A 205 13.95 -11.85 6.97
N LEU A 206 13.97 -12.08 8.27
CA LEU A 206 14.52 -13.29 8.88
C LEU A 206 13.47 -13.93 9.78
N LYS A 207 13.35 -15.23 9.71
CA LYS A 207 12.47 -16.04 10.55
C LYS A 207 13.21 -17.30 10.96
N GLY A 208 13.08 -17.74 12.21
CA GLY A 208 13.67 -18.97 12.70
C GLY A 208 12.78 -19.66 13.70
N GLY A 209 12.98 -20.95 13.88
CA GLY A 209 12.24 -21.75 14.84
C GLY A 209 12.91 -23.07 15.17
N CYS A 210 12.52 -23.66 16.29
CA CYS A 210 12.94 -25.00 16.71
C CYS A 210 11.85 -26.00 16.41
N ASN A 211 12.26 -27.20 15.97
CA ASN A 211 11.36 -28.34 15.81
C ASN A 211 11.28 -29.03 17.19
N LEU A 212 10.15 -28.90 17.85
CA LEU A 212 9.85 -29.57 19.14
C LEU A 212 9.20 -30.93 18.90
#